data_f8d10e483e7d730480dd500b3f9d5318
#
_entry.id   f8d10e483e7d730480dd500b3f9d5318
#
_cell.length_a   1.000
_cell.length_b   1.000
_cell.length_c   1.000
_cell.angle_alpha   90.00
_cell.angle_beta   90.00
_cell.angle_gamma   90.00
#
_symmetry.space_group_name_H-M   'P 1'
#
loop_
_entity.id
_entity.type
_entity.pdbx_description
1 polymer ?
#
loop_
_entity_poly.entity_id
_entity_poly.type
_entity_poly.pdbx_seq_one_letter_code
_entity_poly.pdbx_strand_id
1 'polypeptide(L)'
;MLYYRKNNERGLYMELLHGRPADISNRIKKEIRVYDFLDNLGISYERVDHKPAMTMEACQEIDRVMGTAMCKNLLLCNRQKTSFYLLLMPGEKIFQTKELSSQLGVSRLSFAPAEPMKEYLDITPGSLSILGLMNDTQMQVRLVIDASVLTGEHIGVHPCINTSSLKLKTADLINVIIPAMGHEPTIVNLP
;
A
#
# COMPACT_ATOMS: atom_id res chain seq x y z
N MET A 1 4.26 -3.06 29.15
CA MET A 1 3.39 -2.50 28.10
C MET A 1 3.49 -0.98 28.18
N LEU A 2 4.44 -0.37 27.46
CA LEU A 2 4.68 1.07 27.51
C LEU A 2 3.97 1.72 26.31
N TYR A 3 2.87 2.41 26.60
CA TYR A 3 2.22 3.30 25.65
C TYR A 3 3.07 4.57 25.48
N TYR A 4 3.62 4.78 24.31
CA TYR A 4 4.29 6.04 23.98
C TYR A 4 3.20 7.09 23.65
N ARG A 5 2.87 7.91 24.68
CA ARG A 5 2.11 9.15 24.49
C ARG A 5 3.11 10.28 24.25
N LYS A 6 3.13 10.88 23.08
CA LYS A 6 3.78 12.17 22.84
C LYS A 6 2.78 13.21 22.36
N ASN A 7 2.68 14.29 23.13
CA ASN A 7 1.92 15.48 22.77
C ASN A 7 2.52 16.14 21.52
N ASN A 8 1.72 16.33 20.49
CA ASN A 8 2.00 17.31 19.46
C ASN A 8 1.03 18.49 19.69
N GLU A 9 1.51 19.72 19.73
CA GLU A 9 0.82 20.94 20.16
C GLU A 9 -0.45 21.33 19.36
N ARG A 10 -1.00 20.45 18.53
CA ARG A 10 -2.27 20.60 17.78
C ARG A 10 -3.20 19.37 17.88
N GLY A 11 -3.24 18.69 19.00
CA GLY A 11 -4.42 17.95 19.47
C GLY A 11 -4.91 16.73 18.67
N LEU A 12 -4.08 16.07 17.85
CA LEU A 12 -4.39 14.74 17.31
C LEU A 12 -3.28 13.78 17.71
N TYR A 13 -3.60 12.93 18.65
CA TYR A 13 -2.73 11.80 19.01
C TYR A 13 -2.88 10.73 17.91
N MET A 14 -1.77 10.39 17.24
CA MET A 14 -1.69 9.16 16.46
C MET A 14 -1.36 8.03 17.42
N GLU A 15 -2.16 6.98 17.37
CA GLU A 15 -2.04 5.81 18.25
C GLU A 15 -1.99 4.54 17.39
N LEU A 16 -1.12 3.61 17.80
CA LEU A 16 -1.06 2.29 17.18
C LEU A 16 -2.20 1.44 17.75
N LEU A 17 -3.13 1.08 16.90
CA LEU A 17 -4.34 0.33 17.22
C LEU A 17 -4.25 -1.08 16.62
N HIS A 18 -4.91 -2.06 17.24
CA HIS A 18 -4.92 -3.44 16.74
C HIS A 18 -6.21 -3.72 15.95
N GLY A 19 -6.05 -4.26 14.75
CA GLY A 19 -7.14 -4.72 13.90
C GLY A 19 -8.09 -3.62 13.42
N ARG A 20 -9.29 -4.03 13.01
CA ARG A 20 -10.32 -3.11 12.50
C ARG A 20 -10.88 -2.21 13.61
N PRO A 21 -11.39 -1.01 13.26
CA PRO A 21 -12.10 -0.18 14.22
C PRO A 21 -13.34 -0.89 14.77
N ALA A 22 -13.60 -0.75 16.07
CA ALA A 22 -14.83 -1.25 16.68
C ALA A 22 -16.08 -0.52 16.12
N ASP A 23 -15.95 0.79 15.86
CA ASP A 23 -16.96 1.59 15.16
C ASP A 23 -16.50 1.88 13.74
N ILE A 24 -17.27 1.40 12.76
CA ILE A 24 -17.05 1.58 11.33
C ILE A 24 -18.03 2.56 10.68
N SER A 25 -18.91 3.18 11.45
CA SER A 25 -19.99 4.06 10.93
C SER A 25 -19.47 5.24 10.11
N ASN A 26 -18.27 5.74 10.44
CA ASN A 26 -17.61 6.84 9.75
C ASN A 26 -16.55 6.38 8.73
N ARG A 27 -16.47 5.06 8.43
CA ARG A 27 -15.52 4.52 7.48
C ARG A 27 -16.13 4.37 6.10
N ILE A 28 -15.35 4.63 5.07
CA ILE A 28 -15.84 4.49 3.70
C ILE A 28 -15.82 3.02 3.25
N LYS A 29 -16.70 2.66 2.33
CA LYS A 29 -16.92 1.27 1.91
C LYS A 29 -15.66 0.54 1.45
N LYS A 30 -14.77 1.21 0.70
CA LYS A 30 -13.54 0.57 0.21
C LYS A 30 -12.54 0.24 1.32
N GLU A 31 -12.48 1.07 2.36
CA GLU A 31 -11.70 0.81 3.57
C GLU A 31 -12.26 -0.39 4.34
N ILE A 32 -13.58 -0.42 4.54
CA ILE A 32 -14.27 -1.54 5.21
C ILE A 32 -14.03 -2.85 4.48
N ARG A 33 -14.07 -2.86 3.14
CA ARG A 33 -13.77 -4.05 2.34
C ARG A 33 -12.35 -4.57 2.55
N VAL A 34 -11.37 -3.69 2.76
CA VAL A 34 -10.00 -4.12 3.11
C VAL A 34 -9.99 -4.82 4.46
N TYR A 35 -10.67 -4.28 5.47
CA TYR A 35 -10.77 -4.94 6.77
C TYR A 35 -11.47 -6.28 6.68
N ASP A 36 -12.61 -6.35 5.98
CA ASP A 36 -13.35 -7.60 5.77
C ASP A 36 -12.47 -8.65 5.07
N PHE A 37 -11.69 -8.24 4.07
CA PHE A 37 -10.78 -9.12 3.34
C PHE A 37 -9.66 -9.67 4.26
N LEU A 38 -9.00 -8.83 5.03
CA LEU A 38 -7.93 -9.24 5.94
C LEU A 38 -8.47 -10.12 7.09
N ASP A 39 -9.62 -9.76 7.65
CA ASP A 39 -10.27 -10.53 8.73
C ASP A 39 -10.70 -11.92 8.24
N ASN A 40 -11.26 -12.03 7.02
CA ASN A 40 -11.63 -13.31 6.40
C ASN A 40 -10.43 -14.23 6.14
N LEU A 41 -9.25 -13.66 5.92
CA LEU A 41 -7.99 -14.40 5.78
C LEU A 41 -7.33 -14.73 7.14
N GLY A 42 -7.89 -14.26 8.25
CA GLY A 42 -7.29 -14.43 9.58
C GLY A 42 -6.00 -13.65 9.78
N ILE A 43 -5.78 -12.57 9.01
CA ILE A 43 -4.58 -11.75 9.08
C ILE A 43 -4.67 -10.79 10.26
N SER A 44 -3.68 -10.85 11.15
CA SER A 44 -3.51 -9.85 12.21
C SER A 44 -2.75 -8.65 11.67
N TYR A 45 -3.21 -7.45 12.00
CA TYR A 45 -2.59 -6.19 11.59
C TYR A 45 -2.71 -5.13 12.69
N GLU A 46 -1.81 -4.16 12.62
CA GLU A 46 -1.89 -2.93 13.40
C GLU A 46 -2.28 -1.77 12.48
N ARG A 47 -2.91 -0.76 13.04
CA ARG A 47 -3.46 0.39 12.31
C ARG A 47 -3.12 1.70 13.01
N VAL A 48 -2.85 2.72 12.20
CA VAL A 48 -2.77 4.12 12.64
C VAL A 48 -3.76 4.94 11.83
N ASP A 49 -4.71 5.60 12.51
CA ASP A 49 -5.61 6.57 11.88
C ASP A 49 -4.96 7.96 11.94
N HIS A 50 -5.00 8.68 10.82
CA HIS A 50 -4.34 9.98 10.68
C HIS A 50 -5.08 10.88 9.69
N LYS A 51 -4.76 12.17 9.70
CA LYS A 51 -5.18 13.07 8.60
C LYS A 51 -4.41 12.72 7.33
N PRO A 52 -4.92 13.09 6.13
CA PRO A 52 -4.15 12.91 4.90
C PRO A 52 -2.73 13.43 5.06
N ALA A 53 -1.75 12.56 4.91
CA ALA A 53 -0.33 12.93 5.03
C ALA A 53 0.11 13.62 3.73
N MET A 54 0.20 14.95 3.78
CA MET A 54 0.55 15.78 2.62
C MET A 54 2.00 16.27 2.67
N THR A 55 2.73 15.99 3.75
CA THR A 55 4.13 16.41 3.93
C THR A 55 5.00 15.22 4.34
N MET A 56 6.31 15.33 4.08
CA MET A 56 7.28 14.31 4.47
C MET A 56 7.33 14.11 5.99
N GLU A 57 7.19 15.21 6.75
CA GLU A 57 7.18 15.17 8.22
C GLU A 57 5.98 14.37 8.74
N ALA A 58 4.80 14.54 8.12
CA ALA A 58 3.61 13.77 8.49
C ALA A 58 3.78 12.27 8.17
N CYS A 59 4.40 11.92 7.04
CA CYS A 59 4.71 10.54 6.69
C CYS A 59 5.70 9.93 7.69
N GLN A 60 6.77 10.63 8.03
CA GLN A 60 7.77 10.17 9.01
C GLN A 60 7.17 9.96 10.41
N GLU A 61 6.21 10.81 10.80
CA GLU A 61 5.50 10.63 12.08
C GLU A 61 4.66 9.35 12.09
N ILE A 62 3.94 9.05 10.98
CA ILE A 62 3.18 7.81 10.82
C ILE A 62 4.13 6.61 10.90
N ASP A 63 5.23 6.62 10.15
CA ASP A 63 6.23 5.55 10.14
C ASP A 63 6.78 5.28 11.54
N ARG A 64 7.04 6.36 12.30
CA ARG A 64 7.54 6.26 13.68
C ARG A 64 6.52 5.64 14.62
N VAL A 65 5.24 6.01 14.52
CA VAL A 65 4.16 5.44 15.36
C VAL A 65 3.93 3.98 14.99
N MET A 66 3.97 3.63 13.70
CA MET A 66 3.81 2.27 13.22
C MET A 66 5.03 1.37 13.53
N GLY A 67 6.21 1.96 13.71
CA GLY A 67 7.47 1.21 13.83
C GLY A 67 7.84 0.47 12.54
N THR A 68 7.34 0.92 11.39
CA THR A 68 7.69 0.42 10.06
C THR A 68 7.47 1.51 9.03
N ALA A 69 8.28 1.51 7.95
CA ALA A 69 8.15 2.47 6.88
C ALA A 69 6.96 2.13 5.96
N MET A 70 6.25 3.16 5.50
CA MET A 70 5.24 3.03 4.46
C MET A 70 5.90 2.71 3.13
N CYS A 71 5.33 1.76 2.41
CA CYS A 71 5.73 1.48 1.04
C CYS A 71 5.09 2.45 0.05
N LYS A 72 5.86 2.74 -0.98
CA LYS A 72 5.40 3.49 -2.15
C LYS A 72 4.73 2.53 -3.12
N ASN A 73 3.54 2.90 -3.57
CA ASN A 73 2.80 2.18 -4.60
C ASN A 73 2.70 3.08 -5.84
N LEU A 74 3.09 2.58 -7.01
CA LEU A 74 3.09 3.33 -8.26
C LEU A 74 2.34 2.53 -9.32
N LEU A 75 1.27 3.11 -9.89
CA LEU A 75 0.60 2.51 -11.04
C LEU A 75 1.20 3.05 -12.34
N LEU A 76 1.70 2.14 -13.15
CA LEU A 76 2.41 2.41 -14.39
C LEU A 76 1.69 1.76 -15.57
N CYS A 77 1.92 2.28 -16.77
CA CYS A 77 1.38 1.70 -17.99
C CYS A 77 2.35 1.85 -19.16
N ASN A 78 2.15 1.02 -20.19
CA ASN A 78 2.78 1.19 -21.49
C ASN A 78 2.22 2.43 -22.21
N ARG A 79 2.87 2.84 -23.32
CA ARG A 79 2.46 4.02 -24.11
C ARG A 79 1.01 3.92 -24.63
N GLN A 80 0.57 2.72 -24.98
CA GLN A 80 -0.77 2.46 -25.53
C GLN A 80 -1.83 2.38 -24.42
N LYS A 81 -1.45 2.37 -23.16
CA LYS A 81 -2.34 2.18 -21.99
C LYS A 81 -3.15 0.88 -22.05
N THR A 82 -2.52 -0.19 -22.54
CA THR A 82 -3.11 -1.53 -22.65
C THR A 82 -2.48 -2.55 -21.70
N SER A 83 -1.43 -2.16 -20.99
CA SER A 83 -0.75 -2.98 -19.99
C SER A 83 -0.44 -2.14 -18.77
N PHE A 84 -0.86 -2.61 -17.59
CA PHE A 84 -0.72 -1.90 -16.33
C PHE A 84 0.15 -2.68 -15.35
N TYR A 85 0.89 -1.95 -14.53
CA TYR A 85 1.83 -2.50 -13.56
C TYR A 85 1.68 -1.73 -12.24
N LEU A 86 1.40 -2.45 -11.16
CA LEU A 86 1.45 -1.87 -9.81
C LEU A 86 2.80 -2.24 -9.20
N LEU A 87 3.66 -1.24 -9.02
CA LEU A 87 4.95 -1.39 -8.36
C LEU A 87 4.81 -1.08 -6.87
N LEU A 88 5.23 -2.02 -6.03
CA LEU A 88 5.44 -1.84 -4.59
C LEU A 88 6.94 -1.71 -4.33
N MET A 89 7.37 -0.63 -3.68
CA MET A 89 8.78 -0.36 -3.38
C MET A 89 8.95 0.40 -2.06
N PRO A 90 10.15 0.44 -1.45
CA PRO A 90 10.40 1.24 -0.26
C PRO A 90 10.08 2.72 -0.47
N GLY A 91 9.49 3.36 0.54
CA GLY A 91 9.01 4.76 0.45
C GLY A 91 10.11 5.77 0.14
N GLU A 92 11.31 5.59 0.70
CA GLU A 92 12.46 6.47 0.53
C GLU A 92 13.21 6.28 -0.79
N LYS A 93 13.02 5.13 -1.46
CA LYS A 93 13.79 4.79 -2.66
C LYS A 93 13.38 5.66 -3.85
N ILE A 94 14.36 6.18 -4.60
CA ILE A 94 14.10 6.99 -5.80
C ILE A 94 13.70 6.08 -6.95
N PHE A 95 12.54 6.36 -7.55
CA PHE A 95 12.02 5.58 -8.66
C PHE A 95 12.47 6.14 -10.03
N GLN A 96 12.93 5.24 -10.89
CA GLN A 96 13.26 5.54 -12.29
C GLN A 96 12.57 4.54 -13.22
N THR A 97 11.69 5.05 -14.09
CA THR A 97 10.94 4.23 -15.05
C THR A 97 11.83 3.42 -15.99
N LYS A 98 13.01 3.95 -16.33
CA LYS A 98 13.99 3.28 -17.21
C LYS A 98 14.46 1.96 -16.60
N GLU A 99 14.83 1.99 -15.33
CA GLU A 99 15.35 0.80 -14.61
C GLU A 99 14.29 -0.29 -14.53
N LEU A 100 13.08 0.08 -14.13
CA LEU A 100 11.96 -0.87 -14.07
C LEU A 100 11.65 -1.48 -15.45
N SER A 101 11.52 -0.64 -16.48
CA SER A 101 11.21 -1.09 -17.84
C SER A 101 12.26 -2.06 -18.37
N SER A 102 13.55 -1.79 -18.09
CA SER A 102 14.68 -2.66 -18.46
C SER A 102 14.58 -4.03 -17.79
N GLN A 103 14.32 -4.07 -16.49
CA GLN A 103 14.23 -5.34 -15.75
C GLN A 103 12.99 -6.16 -16.15
N LEU A 104 11.90 -5.51 -16.50
CA LEU A 104 10.69 -6.19 -16.98
C LEU A 104 10.78 -6.61 -18.46
N GLY A 105 11.82 -6.17 -19.20
CA GLY A 105 11.96 -6.44 -20.64
C GLY A 105 10.86 -5.80 -21.49
N VAL A 106 10.34 -4.64 -21.05
CA VAL A 106 9.24 -3.94 -21.74
C VAL A 106 9.65 -2.56 -22.24
N SER A 107 8.88 -2.00 -23.17
CA SER A 107 9.06 -0.61 -23.59
C SER A 107 8.90 0.32 -22.39
N ARG A 108 9.51 1.52 -22.48
CA ARG A 108 9.49 2.52 -21.40
C ARG A 108 8.08 2.74 -20.88
N LEU A 109 7.89 2.50 -19.60
CA LEU A 109 6.66 2.75 -18.87
C LEU A 109 6.53 4.24 -18.51
N SER A 110 5.30 4.67 -18.25
CA SER A 110 4.94 5.97 -17.70
C SER A 110 3.94 5.79 -16.57
N PHE A 111 3.73 6.83 -15.76
CA PHE A 111 2.66 6.79 -14.75
C PHE A 111 1.30 6.65 -15.44
N ALA A 112 0.49 5.75 -14.92
CA ALA A 112 -0.87 5.57 -15.40
C ALA A 112 -1.74 6.77 -14.98
N PRO A 113 -2.74 7.16 -15.80
CA PRO A 113 -3.72 8.16 -15.41
C PRO A 113 -4.64 7.64 -14.29
N ALA A 114 -5.53 8.50 -13.78
CA ALA A 114 -6.39 8.15 -12.65
C ALA A 114 -7.50 7.15 -12.98
N GLU A 115 -7.93 7.12 -14.24
CA GLU A 115 -9.06 6.28 -14.68
C GLU A 115 -8.80 4.78 -14.47
N PRO A 116 -7.68 4.18 -14.95
CA PRO A 116 -7.35 2.77 -14.66
C PRO A 116 -7.19 2.47 -13.17
N MET A 117 -6.70 3.43 -12.38
CA MET A 117 -6.57 3.29 -10.93
C MET A 117 -7.94 3.14 -10.28
N LYS A 118 -8.92 3.92 -10.73
CA LYS A 118 -10.30 3.82 -10.26
C LYS A 118 -11.01 2.58 -10.81
N GLU A 119 -10.81 2.28 -12.09
CA GLU A 119 -11.47 1.16 -12.78
C GLU A 119 -11.05 -0.20 -12.22
N TYR A 120 -9.74 -0.45 -12.12
CA TYR A 120 -9.23 -1.77 -11.74
C TYR A 120 -9.05 -1.94 -10.24
N LEU A 121 -8.68 -0.86 -9.53
CA LEU A 121 -8.28 -0.95 -8.12
C LEU A 121 -9.31 -0.32 -7.15
N ASP A 122 -10.33 0.39 -7.67
CA ASP A 122 -11.27 1.23 -6.89
C ASP A 122 -10.57 2.26 -5.99
N ILE A 123 -9.43 2.79 -6.44
CA ILE A 123 -8.62 3.74 -5.68
C ILE A 123 -8.55 5.08 -6.43
N THR A 124 -8.43 6.16 -5.67
CA THR A 124 -8.17 7.50 -6.19
C THR A 124 -6.70 7.89 -5.98
N PRO A 125 -6.12 8.80 -6.79
CA PRO A 125 -4.78 9.32 -6.58
C PRO A 125 -4.54 9.77 -5.13
N GLY A 126 -3.34 9.49 -4.61
CA GLY A 126 -2.95 9.79 -3.23
C GLY A 126 -3.26 8.69 -2.21
N SER A 127 -3.98 7.61 -2.61
CA SER A 127 -4.29 6.48 -1.73
C SER A 127 -4.00 5.11 -2.37
N LEU A 128 -3.12 5.10 -3.38
CA LEU A 128 -2.77 3.87 -4.09
C LEU A 128 -2.14 2.85 -3.13
N SER A 129 -2.62 1.62 -3.21
CA SER A 129 -2.22 0.54 -2.32
C SER A 129 -2.22 -0.80 -3.07
N ILE A 130 -1.29 -1.67 -2.71
CA ILE A 130 -1.28 -3.07 -3.17
C ILE A 130 -2.60 -3.79 -2.83
N LEU A 131 -3.25 -3.45 -1.72
CA LEU A 131 -4.52 -4.05 -1.32
C LEU A 131 -5.68 -3.73 -2.29
N GLY A 132 -5.51 -2.73 -3.17
CA GLY A 132 -6.45 -2.48 -4.25
C GLY A 132 -6.56 -3.61 -5.26
N LEU A 133 -5.53 -4.46 -5.39
CA LEU A 133 -5.55 -5.63 -6.27
C LEU A 133 -6.67 -6.63 -5.95
N MET A 134 -7.25 -6.59 -4.75
CA MET A 134 -8.44 -7.39 -4.43
C MET A 134 -9.66 -7.06 -5.32
N ASN A 135 -9.66 -5.90 -6.00
CA ASN A 135 -10.71 -5.48 -6.92
C ASN A 135 -10.41 -5.86 -8.38
N ASP A 136 -9.15 -6.19 -8.71
CA ASP A 136 -8.71 -6.56 -10.05
C ASP A 136 -8.97 -8.05 -10.35
N THR A 137 -10.23 -8.44 -10.36
CA THR A 137 -10.66 -9.83 -10.57
C THR A 137 -10.37 -10.35 -12.00
N GLN A 138 -10.04 -9.48 -12.93
CA GLN A 138 -9.71 -9.83 -14.31
C GLN A 138 -8.20 -9.82 -14.61
N MET A 139 -7.37 -9.63 -13.59
CA MET A 139 -5.90 -9.62 -13.69
C MET A 139 -5.36 -8.63 -14.73
N GLN A 140 -5.96 -7.43 -14.78
CA GLN A 140 -5.56 -6.36 -15.70
C GLN A 140 -4.26 -5.66 -15.27
N VAL A 141 -3.94 -5.73 -13.97
CA VAL A 141 -2.78 -5.08 -13.38
C VAL A 141 -1.75 -6.12 -12.94
N ARG A 142 -0.56 -6.07 -13.51
CA ARG A 142 0.57 -6.94 -13.11
C ARG A 142 1.22 -6.39 -11.85
N LEU A 143 1.37 -7.24 -10.84
CA LEU A 143 2.07 -6.87 -9.61
C LEU A 143 3.57 -6.99 -9.79
N VAL A 144 4.30 -5.94 -9.40
CA VAL A 144 5.76 -5.89 -9.36
C VAL A 144 6.19 -5.46 -7.97
N ILE A 145 7.18 -6.14 -7.40
CA ILE A 145 7.70 -5.84 -6.06
C ILE A 145 9.20 -5.65 -6.13
N ASP A 146 9.70 -4.55 -5.58
CA ASP A 146 11.13 -4.36 -5.33
C ASP A 146 11.57 -5.32 -4.21
N ALA A 147 12.62 -6.11 -4.48
CA ALA A 147 13.16 -7.10 -3.54
C ALA A 147 13.48 -6.51 -2.16
N SER A 148 13.83 -5.24 -2.06
CA SER A 148 14.13 -4.57 -0.79
C SER A 148 12.91 -4.55 0.16
N VAL A 149 11.68 -4.58 -0.37
CA VAL A 149 10.45 -4.66 0.44
C VAL A 149 10.38 -5.98 1.21
N LEU A 150 10.94 -7.04 0.65
CA LEU A 150 10.86 -8.40 1.20
C LEU A 150 11.85 -8.65 2.35
N THR A 151 12.75 -7.73 2.61
CA THR A 151 13.80 -7.89 3.65
C THR A 151 13.33 -7.50 5.04
N GLY A 152 12.27 -6.69 5.16
CA GLY A 152 11.70 -6.26 6.43
C GLY A 152 10.71 -7.28 7.02
N GLU A 153 10.62 -7.36 8.33
CA GLU A 153 9.63 -8.20 9.02
C GLU A 153 8.21 -7.69 8.79
N HIS A 154 8.05 -6.38 8.73
CA HIS A 154 6.77 -5.70 8.56
C HIS A 154 6.81 -4.70 7.41
N ILE A 155 5.64 -4.41 6.89
CA ILE A 155 5.41 -3.49 5.78
C ILE A 155 4.24 -2.56 6.11
N GLY A 156 4.40 -1.28 5.78
CA GLY A 156 3.34 -0.28 5.87
C GLY A 156 2.59 -0.12 4.55
N VAL A 157 1.27 -0.25 4.58
CA VAL A 157 0.38 -0.08 3.41
C VAL A 157 -0.87 0.73 3.77
N HIS A 158 -1.56 1.28 2.77
CA HIS A 158 -2.85 1.94 2.98
C HIS A 158 -4.02 0.96 2.78
N PRO A 159 -5.12 1.06 3.57
CA PRO A 159 -6.37 0.33 3.31
C PRO A 159 -7.19 1.02 2.20
N CYS A 160 -6.57 1.31 1.05
CA CYS A 160 -7.15 2.00 -0.12
C CYS A 160 -7.65 3.43 0.16
N ILE A 161 -7.23 4.02 1.27
CA ILE A 161 -7.46 5.43 1.65
C ILE A 161 -6.18 6.02 2.25
N ASN A 162 -6.08 7.35 2.28
CA ASN A 162 -4.90 8.05 2.80
C ASN A 162 -5.10 8.68 4.19
N THR A 163 -6.08 8.19 4.93
CA THR A 163 -6.39 8.62 6.30
C THR A 163 -6.20 7.51 7.32
N SER A 164 -5.70 6.36 6.87
CA SER A 164 -5.32 5.24 7.70
C SER A 164 -4.14 4.51 7.06
N SER A 165 -3.28 3.94 7.89
CA SER A 165 -2.15 3.09 7.50
C SER A 165 -2.20 1.79 8.28
N LEU A 166 -1.85 0.70 7.61
CA LEU A 166 -1.81 -0.65 8.19
C LEU A 166 -0.37 -1.14 8.21
N LYS A 167 0.00 -1.79 9.31
CA LYS A 167 1.24 -2.55 9.43
C LYS A 167 0.90 -4.03 9.34
N LEU A 168 1.45 -4.69 8.35
CA LEU A 168 1.29 -6.11 8.07
C LEU A 168 2.62 -6.83 8.23
N LYS A 169 2.60 -8.12 8.53
CA LYS A 169 3.80 -8.94 8.37
C LYS A 169 4.08 -9.12 6.88
N THR A 170 5.32 -8.95 6.48
CA THR A 170 5.75 -9.16 5.09
C THR A 170 5.45 -10.59 4.63
N ALA A 171 5.66 -11.58 5.51
CA ALA A 171 5.35 -12.97 5.23
C ALA A 171 3.85 -13.20 4.94
N ASP A 172 2.94 -12.55 5.68
CA ASP A 172 1.50 -12.66 5.45
C ASP A 172 1.11 -12.02 4.11
N LEU A 173 1.72 -10.87 3.78
CA LEU A 173 1.49 -10.21 2.49
C LEU A 173 1.84 -11.14 1.33
N ILE A 174 3.03 -11.76 1.35
CA ILE A 174 3.55 -12.57 0.25
C ILE A 174 2.87 -13.93 0.18
N ASN A 175 2.68 -14.61 1.31
CA ASN A 175 2.26 -16.01 1.32
C ASN A 175 0.74 -16.20 1.41
N VAL A 176 -0.01 -15.18 1.84
CA VAL A 176 -1.46 -15.29 2.07
C VAL A 176 -2.23 -14.22 1.28
N ILE A 177 -1.91 -12.94 1.49
CA ILE A 177 -2.72 -11.83 0.96
C ILE A 177 -2.64 -11.76 -0.56
N ILE A 178 -1.43 -11.73 -1.13
CA ILE A 178 -1.23 -11.67 -2.59
C ILE A 178 -1.84 -12.88 -3.30
N PRO A 179 -1.58 -14.13 -2.87
CA PRO A 179 -2.24 -15.31 -3.45
C PRO A 179 -3.77 -15.27 -3.36
N ALA A 180 -4.33 -14.79 -2.23
CA ALA A 180 -5.78 -14.66 -2.05
C ALA A 180 -6.42 -13.63 -3.00
N MET A 181 -5.64 -12.64 -3.47
CA MET A 181 -6.06 -11.71 -4.52
C MET A 181 -5.89 -12.29 -5.94
N GLY A 182 -5.32 -13.51 -6.08
CA GLY A 182 -5.09 -14.19 -7.35
C GLY A 182 -3.85 -13.69 -8.12
N HIS A 183 -3.04 -12.82 -7.53
CA HIS A 183 -1.87 -12.23 -8.19
C HIS A 183 -0.58 -13.00 -7.85
N GLU A 184 0.36 -12.99 -8.81
CA GLU A 184 1.74 -13.40 -8.62
C GLU A 184 2.67 -12.19 -8.84
N PRO A 185 3.60 -11.89 -7.91
CA PRO A 185 4.49 -10.76 -8.07
C PRO A 185 5.67 -11.10 -8.99
N THR A 186 6.02 -10.16 -9.86
CA THR A 186 7.35 -10.13 -10.51
C THR A 186 8.30 -9.37 -9.58
N ILE A 187 9.38 -10.03 -9.16
CA ILE A 187 10.39 -9.41 -8.27
C ILE A 187 11.45 -8.71 -9.13
N VAL A 188 11.75 -7.47 -8.75
CA VAL A 188 12.80 -6.63 -9.38
C VAL A 188 13.77 -6.11 -8.32
N ASN A 189 14.99 -5.75 -8.74
CA ASN A 189 16.01 -5.15 -7.89
C ASN A 189 16.29 -3.72 -8.37
N LEU A 190 15.47 -2.78 -7.92
CA LEU A 190 15.68 -1.37 -8.28
C LEU A 190 16.86 -0.77 -7.50
N PRO A 191 17.64 0.16 -8.12
CA PRO A 191 18.78 0.80 -7.47
C PRO A 191 18.36 1.73 -6.32
#